data_782c70e69c3cfb20923173c237a191ec
#
_entry.id   782c70e69c3cfb20923173c237a191ec
#
_cell.length_a   1.000
_cell.length_b   1.000
_cell.length_c   1.000
_cell.angle_alpha   90.00
_cell.angle_beta   90.00
_cell.angle_gamma   90.00
#
_symmetry.space_group_name_H-M   'P 1'
#
loop_
_entity.id
_entity.type
_entity.pdbx_description
1 polymer ?
#
loop_
_entity_poly.entity_id
_entity_poly.type
_entity_poly.pdbx_seq_one_letter_code
_entity_poly.pdbx_strand_id
1 'polypeptide(L)'
;AQAIPLSPLQSLLVLVPVIAFEVWLVIRHLLPVMGELVTKTLYSSNITTDEEVLVEASRRMLNSGDPQGALELLERYRKENPGLVRSWLMESSLLNDMRRYADSVNVLQKGLEYGGWRKEDRALFLYKIGAIYESQLNNPDRARKYWEEAADKYPDTAYGRSARDKVMF
;
A
#
# COMPACT_ATOMS: atom_id res chain seq x y z
N ALA A 1 66.73 1.06 9.94
CA ALA A 1 65.99 -0.18 9.87
C ALA A 1 65.60 -0.40 8.42
N GLN A 2 66.26 -1.33 7.72
CA GLN A 2 65.90 -1.71 6.35
C GLN A 2 64.74 -2.66 6.43
N ALA A 3 63.60 -2.29 5.77
CA ALA A 3 62.45 -3.18 5.62
C ALA A 3 62.84 -4.31 4.66
N ILE A 4 62.75 -5.55 5.16
CA ILE A 4 62.97 -6.76 4.36
C ILE A 4 61.88 -6.84 3.31
N PRO A 5 62.15 -6.89 2.00
CA PRO A 5 61.13 -7.01 0.99
C PRO A 5 60.46 -8.36 1.10
N LEU A 6 59.15 -8.39 1.32
CA LEU A 6 58.35 -9.58 1.33
C LEU A 6 58.47 -10.31 -0.02
N SER A 7 58.62 -11.65 0.02
CA SER A 7 58.63 -12.43 -1.20
C SER A 7 57.27 -12.29 -1.92
N PRO A 8 57.18 -12.40 -3.26
CA PRO A 8 55.93 -12.21 -4.00
C PRO A 8 54.81 -13.16 -3.53
N LEU A 9 55.16 -14.33 -3.01
CA LEU A 9 54.22 -15.28 -2.37
C LEU A 9 53.63 -14.78 -1.05
N GLN A 10 54.49 -14.09 -0.23
CA GLN A 10 54.04 -13.53 1.05
C GLN A 10 53.16 -12.29 0.87
N SER A 11 53.42 -11.45 -0.15
CA SER A 11 52.53 -10.35 -0.51
C SER A 11 51.18 -10.80 -1.01
N LEU A 12 51.14 -11.90 -1.77
CA LEU A 12 49.86 -12.49 -2.26
C LEU A 12 49.01 -13.05 -1.12
N LEU A 13 49.66 -13.65 -0.11
CA LEU A 13 49.02 -14.24 1.08
C LEU A 13 48.33 -13.21 2.00
N VAL A 14 48.82 -11.97 1.98
CA VAL A 14 48.24 -10.84 2.71
C VAL A 14 47.18 -10.10 1.87
N LEU A 15 47.43 -9.98 0.55
CA LEU A 15 46.57 -9.18 -0.34
C LEU A 15 45.19 -9.89 -0.58
N VAL A 16 45.21 -11.20 -0.73
CA VAL A 16 43.97 -11.98 -1.00
C VAL A 16 42.91 -11.83 0.10
N PRO A 17 43.23 -12.00 1.41
CA PRO A 17 42.22 -11.82 2.46
C PRO A 17 41.73 -10.36 2.61
N VAL A 18 42.59 -9.37 2.31
CA VAL A 18 42.20 -7.96 2.33
C VAL A 18 41.17 -7.68 1.24
N ILE A 19 41.45 -8.12 0.02
CA ILE A 19 40.51 -7.95 -1.11
C ILE A 19 39.19 -8.74 -0.84
N ALA A 20 39.30 -9.95 -0.32
CA ALA A 20 38.12 -10.74 0.03
C ALA A 20 37.27 -10.08 1.13
N PHE A 21 37.92 -9.41 2.10
CA PHE A 21 37.23 -8.69 3.17
C PHE A 21 36.53 -7.42 2.62
N GLU A 22 37.20 -6.67 1.74
CA GLU A 22 36.59 -5.49 1.09
C GLU A 22 35.40 -5.86 0.20
N VAL A 23 35.53 -6.92 -0.62
CA VAL A 23 34.44 -7.45 -1.44
C VAL A 23 33.28 -7.93 -0.57
N TRP A 24 33.58 -8.62 0.56
CA TRP A 24 32.55 -9.05 1.51
C TRP A 24 31.84 -7.85 2.17
N LEU A 25 32.55 -6.79 2.49
CA LEU A 25 32.00 -5.56 3.08
C LEU A 25 31.07 -4.84 2.10
N VAL A 26 31.48 -4.76 0.83
CA VAL A 26 30.68 -4.21 -0.26
C VAL A 26 29.41 -5.04 -0.46
N ILE A 27 29.52 -6.36 -0.54
CA ILE A 27 28.36 -7.27 -0.68
C ILE A 27 27.39 -7.13 0.50
N ARG A 28 27.91 -7.07 1.71
CA ARG A 28 27.09 -7.02 2.93
C ARG A 28 26.39 -5.68 3.14
N HIS A 29 27.01 -4.56 2.76
CA HIS A 29 26.48 -3.22 3.02
C HIS A 29 25.90 -2.51 1.80
N LEU A 30 26.45 -2.73 0.61
CA LEU A 30 25.96 -2.06 -0.60
C LEU A 30 24.81 -2.80 -1.30
N LEU A 31 24.84 -4.12 -1.34
CA LEU A 31 23.79 -4.91 -2.00
C LEU A 31 22.39 -4.73 -1.40
N PRO A 32 22.20 -4.70 -0.07
CA PRO A 32 20.87 -4.42 0.51
C PRO A 32 20.38 -3.01 0.18
N VAL A 33 21.27 -2.01 0.25
CA VAL A 33 20.93 -0.61 -0.06
C VAL A 33 20.63 -0.42 -1.54
N MET A 34 21.38 -1.06 -2.42
CA MET A 34 21.09 -1.04 -3.87
C MET A 34 19.83 -1.84 -4.20
N GLY A 35 19.56 -2.96 -3.53
CA GLY A 35 18.33 -3.72 -3.68
C GLY A 35 17.09 -2.90 -3.31
N GLU A 36 17.10 -2.17 -2.20
CA GLU A 36 16.03 -1.24 -1.83
C GLU A 36 15.91 -0.06 -2.81
N LEU A 37 17.02 0.49 -3.27
CA LEU A 37 17.01 1.61 -4.22
C LEU A 37 16.46 1.19 -5.59
N VAL A 38 16.87 0.02 -6.08
CA VAL A 38 16.41 -0.54 -7.37
C VAL A 38 14.95 -0.95 -7.29
N THR A 39 14.51 -1.61 -6.21
CA THR A 39 13.08 -1.92 -6.01
C THR A 39 12.24 -0.66 -5.86
N LYS A 40 12.71 0.34 -5.11
CA LYS A 40 12.00 1.61 -4.97
C LYS A 40 11.91 2.38 -6.29
N THR A 41 12.99 2.37 -7.10
CA THR A 41 13.04 3.13 -8.35
C THR A 41 12.32 2.42 -9.50
N LEU A 42 12.42 1.09 -9.61
CA LEU A 42 11.79 0.33 -10.69
C LEU A 42 10.32 -0.02 -10.42
N TYR A 43 9.95 -0.26 -9.15
CA TYR A 43 8.55 -0.53 -8.79
C TYR A 43 7.73 0.72 -8.48
N SER A 44 8.37 1.78 -7.97
CA SER A 44 7.69 3.05 -7.67
C SER A 44 7.37 3.87 -8.93
N SER A 45 8.20 3.78 -9.96
CA SER A 45 8.02 4.61 -11.15
C SER A 45 6.94 4.12 -12.12
N ASN A 46 6.63 2.82 -12.15
CA ASN A 46 5.66 2.28 -13.12
C ASN A 46 4.23 2.21 -12.54
N ILE A 47 4.07 2.01 -11.23
CA ILE A 47 2.74 1.90 -10.60
C ILE A 47 2.17 3.28 -10.28
N THR A 48 3.02 4.24 -9.86
CA THR A 48 2.58 5.61 -9.55
C THR A 48 2.12 6.38 -10.77
N THR A 49 2.75 6.19 -11.93
CA THR A 49 2.42 6.95 -13.13
C THR A 49 1.04 6.59 -13.67
N ASP A 50 0.70 5.30 -13.76
CA ASP A 50 -0.61 4.87 -14.28
C ASP A 50 -1.75 5.20 -13.30
N GLU A 51 -1.52 5.06 -12.00
CA GLU A 51 -2.49 5.43 -10.97
C GLU A 51 -2.71 6.93 -10.89
N GLU A 52 -1.65 7.75 -10.97
CA GLU A 52 -1.76 9.21 -10.96
C GLU A 52 -2.51 9.71 -12.19
N VAL A 53 -2.23 9.15 -13.37
CA VAL A 53 -2.94 9.46 -14.60
C VAL A 53 -4.42 9.10 -14.49
N LEU A 54 -4.73 7.95 -13.87
CA LEU A 54 -6.10 7.50 -13.66
C LEU A 54 -6.87 8.41 -12.68
N VAL A 55 -6.24 8.79 -11.55
CA VAL A 55 -6.83 9.72 -10.58
C VAL A 55 -7.10 11.08 -11.24
N GLU A 56 -6.15 11.58 -12.00
CA GLU A 56 -6.30 12.85 -12.70
C GLU A 56 -7.36 12.78 -13.80
N ALA A 57 -7.43 11.68 -14.56
CA ALA A 57 -8.45 11.47 -15.58
C ALA A 57 -9.85 11.42 -14.95
N SER A 58 -10.03 10.68 -13.85
CA SER A 58 -11.32 10.60 -13.15
C SER A 58 -11.73 11.95 -12.55
N ARG A 59 -10.77 12.71 -12.01
CA ARG A 59 -11.02 14.07 -11.50
C ARG A 59 -11.42 15.05 -12.61
N ARG A 60 -10.77 14.98 -13.78
CA ARG A 60 -11.15 15.81 -14.95
C ARG A 60 -12.56 15.51 -15.41
N MET A 61 -12.95 14.23 -15.48
CA MET A 61 -14.32 13.83 -15.82
C MET A 61 -15.33 14.37 -14.81
N LEU A 62 -15.04 14.30 -13.50
CA LEU A 62 -15.90 14.91 -12.48
C LEU A 62 -16.05 16.43 -12.69
N ASN A 63 -14.95 17.12 -12.92
CA ASN A 63 -14.94 18.58 -13.10
C ASN A 63 -15.64 19.01 -14.42
N SER A 64 -15.63 18.16 -15.43
CA SER A 64 -16.35 18.40 -16.70
C SER A 64 -17.84 18.04 -16.62
N GLY A 65 -18.33 17.55 -15.48
CA GLY A 65 -19.72 17.16 -15.28
C GLY A 65 -20.07 15.77 -15.82
N ASP A 66 -19.06 14.91 -15.98
CA ASP A 66 -19.22 13.49 -16.34
C ASP A 66 -18.83 12.54 -15.20
N PRO A 67 -19.60 12.50 -14.10
CA PRO A 67 -19.33 11.62 -12.99
C PRO A 67 -19.53 10.13 -13.35
N GLN A 68 -20.40 9.86 -14.31
CA GLN A 68 -20.66 8.50 -14.77
C GLN A 68 -19.48 7.93 -15.56
N GLY A 69 -18.89 8.70 -16.45
CA GLY A 69 -17.67 8.30 -17.17
C GLY A 69 -16.48 8.08 -16.23
N ALA A 70 -16.36 8.92 -15.21
CA ALA A 70 -15.34 8.73 -14.16
C ALA A 70 -15.55 7.40 -13.40
N LEU A 71 -16.80 7.06 -13.08
CA LEU A 71 -17.12 5.80 -12.39
C LEU A 71 -16.82 4.58 -13.27
N GLU A 72 -17.22 4.60 -14.53
CA GLU A 72 -16.93 3.52 -15.47
C GLU A 72 -15.42 3.30 -15.67
N LEU A 73 -14.64 4.38 -15.69
CA LEU A 73 -13.18 4.32 -15.78
C LEU A 73 -12.59 3.60 -14.56
N LEU A 74 -13.00 3.98 -13.35
CA LEU A 74 -12.51 3.37 -12.10
C LEU A 74 -13.00 1.93 -11.94
N GLU A 75 -14.24 1.63 -12.31
CA GLU A 75 -14.79 0.28 -12.29
C GLU A 75 -14.02 -0.65 -13.24
N ARG A 76 -13.67 -0.18 -14.45
CA ARG A 76 -12.84 -0.92 -15.39
C ARG A 76 -11.46 -1.20 -14.80
N TYR A 77 -10.81 -0.18 -14.25
CA TYR A 77 -9.50 -0.30 -13.63
C TYR A 77 -9.52 -1.32 -12.47
N ARG A 78 -10.56 -1.28 -11.63
CA ARG A 78 -10.73 -2.25 -10.55
C ARG A 78 -10.93 -3.68 -11.09
N LYS A 79 -11.71 -3.86 -12.16
CA LYS A 79 -11.91 -5.18 -12.79
C LYS A 79 -10.61 -5.76 -13.37
N GLU A 80 -9.76 -4.90 -13.93
CA GLU A 80 -8.44 -5.28 -14.46
C GLU A 80 -7.41 -5.52 -13.36
N ASN A 81 -7.55 -4.83 -12.22
CA ASN A 81 -6.61 -4.86 -11.09
C ASN A 81 -7.30 -5.20 -9.75
N PRO A 82 -8.02 -6.32 -9.65
CA PRO A 82 -8.82 -6.62 -8.45
C PRO A 82 -7.98 -6.91 -7.20
N GLY A 83 -6.70 -7.28 -7.38
CA GLY A 83 -5.73 -7.50 -6.29
C GLY A 83 -5.10 -6.23 -5.73
N LEU A 84 -5.44 -5.04 -6.26
CA LEU A 84 -4.97 -3.75 -5.73
C LEU A 84 -6.02 -3.13 -4.81
N VAL A 85 -5.70 -2.99 -3.52
CA VAL A 85 -6.57 -2.31 -2.53
C VAL A 85 -7.01 -0.94 -3.03
N ARG A 86 -6.08 -0.20 -3.62
CA ARG A 86 -6.30 1.17 -4.08
C ARG A 86 -7.39 1.29 -5.15
N SER A 87 -7.54 0.29 -6.04
CA SER A 87 -8.60 0.30 -7.06
C SER A 87 -10.00 0.31 -6.45
N TRP A 88 -10.21 -0.45 -5.36
CA TRP A 88 -11.46 -0.48 -4.61
C TRP A 88 -11.71 0.82 -3.84
N LEU A 89 -10.65 1.37 -3.22
CA LEU A 89 -10.76 2.61 -2.47
C LEU A 89 -11.06 3.82 -3.35
N MET A 90 -10.50 3.87 -4.55
CA MET A 90 -10.75 4.96 -5.51
C MET A 90 -12.19 4.97 -5.99
N GLU A 91 -12.72 3.80 -6.40
CA GLU A 91 -14.13 3.67 -6.79
C GLU A 91 -15.07 4.03 -5.64
N SER A 92 -14.80 3.53 -4.43
CA SER A 92 -15.55 3.86 -3.23
C SER A 92 -15.51 5.37 -2.92
N SER A 93 -14.35 6.01 -3.06
CA SER A 93 -14.22 7.46 -2.83
C SER A 93 -15.05 8.26 -3.82
N LEU A 94 -14.99 7.92 -5.11
CA LEU A 94 -15.80 8.58 -6.13
C LEU A 94 -17.31 8.43 -5.86
N LEU A 95 -17.75 7.24 -5.47
CA LEU A 95 -19.14 7.00 -5.09
C LEU A 95 -19.58 7.84 -3.88
N ASN A 96 -18.69 8.05 -2.91
CA ASN A 96 -18.92 8.96 -1.80
C ASN A 96 -19.08 10.42 -2.27
N ASP A 97 -18.22 10.88 -3.18
CA ASP A 97 -18.29 12.22 -3.75
C ASP A 97 -19.60 12.43 -4.51
N MET A 98 -20.09 11.38 -5.18
CA MET A 98 -21.41 11.32 -5.83
C MET A 98 -22.58 11.14 -4.84
N ARG A 99 -22.34 11.09 -3.54
CA ARG A 99 -23.32 10.79 -2.47
C ARG A 99 -24.02 9.43 -2.60
N ARG A 100 -23.41 8.50 -3.34
CA ARG A 100 -23.86 7.12 -3.51
C ARG A 100 -23.27 6.23 -2.41
N TYR A 101 -23.54 6.56 -1.16
CA TYR A 101 -22.90 5.97 0.02
C TYR A 101 -23.12 4.47 0.15
N ALA A 102 -24.34 3.99 -0.14
CA ALA A 102 -24.66 2.56 -0.10
C ALA A 102 -23.84 1.77 -1.15
N ASP A 103 -23.67 2.33 -2.35
CA ASP A 103 -22.86 1.73 -3.40
C ASP A 103 -21.39 1.72 -3.02
N SER A 104 -20.90 2.79 -2.39
CA SER A 104 -19.53 2.89 -1.86
C SER A 104 -19.24 1.80 -0.83
N VAL A 105 -20.16 1.58 0.12
CA VAL A 105 -20.05 0.47 1.08
C VAL A 105 -20.03 -0.87 0.37
N ASN A 106 -20.92 -1.09 -0.60
CA ASN A 106 -21.00 -2.34 -1.36
C ASN A 106 -19.69 -2.65 -2.11
N VAL A 107 -19.05 -1.63 -2.72
CA VAL A 107 -17.76 -1.79 -3.36
C VAL A 107 -16.69 -2.24 -2.36
N LEU A 108 -16.60 -1.61 -1.19
CA LEU A 108 -15.63 -1.98 -0.15
C LEU A 108 -15.89 -3.38 0.43
N GLN A 109 -17.16 -3.77 0.60
CA GLN A 109 -17.53 -5.12 1.04
C GLN A 109 -17.10 -6.17 0.03
N LYS A 110 -17.37 -5.96 -1.26
CA LYS A 110 -16.89 -6.84 -2.34
C LYS A 110 -15.37 -6.91 -2.38
N GLY A 111 -14.67 -5.79 -2.12
CA GLY A 111 -13.22 -5.75 -1.98
C GLY A 111 -12.76 -6.65 -0.83
N LEU A 112 -13.39 -6.54 0.34
CA LEU A 112 -13.08 -7.36 1.50
C LEU A 112 -13.31 -8.87 1.23
N GLU A 113 -14.37 -9.21 0.50
CA GLU A 113 -14.73 -10.59 0.11
C GLU A 113 -13.79 -11.18 -0.95
N TYR A 114 -13.21 -10.35 -1.83
CA TYR A 114 -12.27 -10.80 -2.87
C TYR A 114 -11.13 -11.61 -2.28
N GLY A 115 -10.64 -11.24 -1.09
CA GLY A 115 -9.66 -12.02 -0.34
C GLY A 115 -8.21 -11.79 -0.79
N GLY A 116 -7.29 -12.61 -0.21
CA GLY A 116 -5.85 -12.47 -0.49
C GLY A 116 -5.16 -11.25 0.14
N TRP A 117 -5.89 -10.44 0.90
CA TRP A 117 -5.41 -9.21 1.52
C TRP A 117 -4.51 -9.46 2.72
N ARG A 118 -3.54 -8.58 2.91
CA ARG A 118 -2.78 -8.49 4.16
C ARG A 118 -3.72 -8.04 5.29
N LYS A 119 -3.29 -8.23 6.53
CA LYS A 119 -4.05 -7.81 7.73
C LYS A 119 -4.36 -6.30 7.71
N GLU A 120 -3.38 -5.49 7.30
CA GLU A 120 -3.50 -4.04 7.18
C GLU A 120 -4.59 -3.63 6.20
N ASP A 121 -4.66 -4.31 5.07
CA ASP A 121 -5.63 -4.02 4.01
C ASP A 121 -7.05 -4.39 4.44
N ARG A 122 -7.21 -5.53 5.13
CA ARG A 122 -8.50 -5.95 5.71
C ARG A 122 -9.00 -4.97 6.78
N ALA A 123 -8.10 -4.57 7.69
CA ALA A 123 -8.42 -3.57 8.71
C ALA A 123 -8.82 -2.22 8.08
N LEU A 124 -8.14 -1.81 7.00
CA LEU A 124 -8.45 -0.60 6.25
C LEU A 124 -9.86 -0.66 5.64
N PHE A 125 -10.24 -1.77 4.97
CA PHE A 125 -11.59 -1.93 4.42
C PHE A 125 -12.65 -1.83 5.52
N LEU A 126 -12.51 -2.58 6.60
CA LEU A 126 -13.44 -2.55 7.73
C LEU A 126 -13.56 -1.15 8.34
N TYR A 127 -12.43 -0.50 8.58
CA TYR A 127 -12.41 0.86 9.12
C TYR A 127 -13.14 1.85 8.21
N LYS A 128 -12.89 1.79 6.89
CA LYS A 128 -13.53 2.67 5.90
C LYS A 128 -15.02 2.43 5.81
N ILE A 129 -15.48 1.18 5.84
CA ILE A 129 -16.93 0.85 5.85
C ILE A 129 -17.58 1.45 7.10
N GLY A 130 -16.97 1.26 8.28
CA GLY A 130 -17.46 1.85 9.53
C GLY A 130 -17.56 3.39 9.45
N ALA A 131 -16.54 4.05 8.90
CA ALA A 131 -16.53 5.50 8.75
C ALA A 131 -17.67 6.01 7.85
N ILE A 132 -18.00 5.30 6.75
CA ILE A 132 -19.13 5.67 5.89
C ILE A 132 -20.46 5.48 6.62
N TYR A 133 -20.63 4.38 7.36
CA TYR A 133 -21.83 4.17 8.15
C TYR A 133 -22.04 5.25 9.22
N GLU A 134 -20.97 5.65 9.91
CA GLU A 134 -21.06 6.70 10.92
C GLU A 134 -21.38 8.05 10.29
N SER A 135 -20.55 8.50 9.34
CA SER A 135 -20.56 9.90 8.91
C SER A 135 -21.55 10.22 7.80
N GLN A 136 -21.87 9.25 6.95
CA GLN A 136 -22.68 9.47 5.75
C GLN A 136 -24.06 8.80 5.82
N LEU A 137 -24.13 7.59 6.37
CA LEU A 137 -25.36 6.83 6.48
C LEU A 137 -26.08 7.01 7.84
N ASN A 138 -25.46 7.78 8.75
CA ASN A 138 -25.98 8.04 10.11
C ASN A 138 -26.43 6.75 10.82
N ASN A 139 -25.61 5.71 10.73
CA ASN A 139 -25.89 4.40 11.34
C ASN A 139 -24.73 3.97 12.25
N PRO A 140 -24.66 4.53 13.47
CA PRO A 140 -23.56 4.26 14.40
C PRO A 140 -23.48 2.79 14.84
N ASP A 141 -24.61 2.09 14.90
CA ASP A 141 -24.65 0.66 15.29
C ASP A 141 -23.92 -0.21 14.26
N ARG A 142 -24.15 0.05 12.97
CA ARG A 142 -23.39 -0.64 11.91
C ARG A 142 -21.95 -0.21 11.86
N ALA A 143 -21.66 1.06 12.06
CA ALA A 143 -20.28 1.58 12.13
C ALA A 143 -19.49 0.86 13.22
N ARG A 144 -20.06 0.79 14.43
CA ARG A 144 -19.48 0.12 15.58
C ARG A 144 -19.13 -1.35 15.28
N LYS A 145 -20.03 -2.11 14.66
CA LYS A 145 -19.79 -3.53 14.30
C LYS A 145 -18.55 -3.71 13.42
N TYR A 146 -18.35 -2.84 12.40
CA TYR A 146 -17.19 -2.90 11.53
C TYR A 146 -15.91 -2.51 12.26
N TRP A 147 -15.96 -1.53 13.16
CA TRP A 147 -14.80 -1.14 13.95
C TRP A 147 -14.44 -2.18 15.02
N GLU A 148 -15.42 -2.77 15.68
CA GLU A 148 -15.20 -3.91 16.58
C GLU A 148 -14.50 -5.05 15.84
N GLU A 149 -15.00 -5.42 14.65
CA GLU A 149 -14.38 -6.45 13.83
C GLU A 149 -12.92 -6.09 13.45
N ALA A 150 -12.67 -4.85 13.08
CA ALA A 150 -11.30 -4.39 12.77
C ALA A 150 -10.38 -4.42 13.98
N ALA A 151 -10.86 -3.95 15.14
CA ALA A 151 -10.11 -3.92 16.40
C ALA A 151 -9.79 -5.32 16.93
N ASP A 152 -10.75 -6.23 16.85
CA ASP A 152 -10.61 -7.58 17.39
C ASP A 152 -9.76 -8.50 16.51
N LYS A 153 -9.99 -8.48 15.18
CA LYS A 153 -9.28 -9.36 14.26
C LYS A 153 -7.89 -8.84 13.87
N TYR A 154 -7.67 -7.52 13.91
CA TYR A 154 -6.44 -6.89 13.43
C TYR A 154 -5.86 -5.86 14.41
N PRO A 155 -5.70 -6.19 15.72
CA PRO A 155 -5.32 -5.24 16.79
C PRO A 155 -3.96 -4.60 16.56
N ASP A 156 -3.05 -5.27 15.87
CA ASP A 156 -1.67 -4.83 15.65
C ASP A 156 -1.53 -3.86 14.46
N THR A 157 -2.59 -3.70 13.65
CA THR A 157 -2.59 -2.78 12.50
C THR A 157 -2.90 -1.35 12.93
N ALA A 158 -2.53 -0.37 12.10
CA ALA A 158 -2.86 1.03 12.36
C ALA A 158 -4.38 1.24 12.40
N TYR A 159 -5.11 0.66 11.44
CA TYR A 159 -6.57 0.80 11.36
C TYR A 159 -7.32 0.00 12.43
N GLY A 160 -6.77 -1.13 12.90
CA GLY A 160 -7.31 -1.85 14.05
C GLY A 160 -7.22 -1.04 15.34
N ARG A 161 -6.10 -0.35 15.58
CA ARG A 161 -5.96 0.56 16.71
C ARG A 161 -6.91 1.75 16.61
N SER A 162 -6.96 2.40 15.43
CA SER A 162 -7.90 3.51 15.21
C SER A 162 -9.36 3.09 15.36
N ALA A 163 -9.70 1.87 14.95
CA ALA A 163 -11.05 1.32 15.13
C ALA A 163 -11.38 1.10 16.61
N ARG A 164 -10.41 0.62 17.41
CA ARG A 164 -10.58 0.47 18.87
C ARG A 164 -10.89 1.80 19.53
N ASP A 165 -10.17 2.87 19.16
CA ASP A 165 -10.43 4.21 19.69
C ASP A 165 -11.85 4.66 19.37
N LYS A 166 -12.37 4.36 18.16
CA LYS A 166 -13.74 4.66 17.76
C LYS A 166 -14.82 3.89 18.53
N VAL A 167 -14.50 2.71 19.03
CA VAL A 167 -15.43 1.88 19.80
C VAL A 167 -15.49 2.29 21.28
N MET A 168 -14.36 2.83 21.81
CA MET A 168 -14.23 3.22 23.22
C MET A 168 -14.93 4.54 23.55
N PHE A 169 -15.17 5.40 22.57
CA PHE A 169 -15.78 6.73 22.71
C PHE A 169 -17.12 6.82 21.98
#